data_70021f8f90d063db2b987c8816f51303
#
_entry.id   70021f8f90d063db2b987c8816f51303
#
_cell.length_a   1.000
_cell.length_b   1.000
_cell.length_c   1.000
_cell.angle_alpha   90.00
_cell.angle_beta   90.00
_cell.angle_gamma   90.00
#
_symmetry.space_group_name_H-M   'P 1'
#
loop_
_entity.id
_entity.type
_entity.pdbx_description
1 polymer ?
#
loop_
_entity_poly.entity_id
_entity_poly.type
_entity_poly.pdbx_seq_one_letter_code
_entity_poly.pdbx_strand_id
1 'polypeptide(L)'
;MAKKKSIQKQTVPAPTTLTMHLFGAGMTAIHRAGLGGLACSLRYIEDNASSLDEDTLPGGPWKDNLPPWDVQSDRITLDFGEPGKAREYLERLFLLSFQILRGQGLIYLPGQFMQLPSIGVLTETQLALTLTFLQHGQTRKLSEDNKNIQIDSEGDGSKLIAAEYKECQSFKHQEGWKTLVDKNGALTNKSIEVSGPLNPGAAVRHVAFTSTTKVEDPVDRMLPLLFAIVGTLALPINRGVGVLIIPDVDDLLTFQSLRPYMSPHTVRDCKIAGASDAAFQCQLRLMASKQLQSVRIPNCSAVVFCQKPWAKQLKSRVDAIDISSGDARSLRIFEEAIRNLPPRISQKNRMKNQSSVKGKSKAKGVVKKKVVTNASPEIEYFWTDSIVRPMVADNLAYGRPWYANFHDLMTKKDPISGNPKRLKLFFEKEGLKRMIDNVDWDDTGEKAIVLAVHQAIKQRLGQIASENKGKQGVMKNRMQGEFDKWRLAFSGAKTPDQFRGSICDLFGRAGINPVLKEHWVSILPWLSSPTKWQLARDLSLLALASYTGTGVKEIEPTDELSSTAE
;
A
#
# COMPACT_ATOMS: atom_id res chain seq x y z
N MET A 1 51.30 48.09 22.44
CA MET A 1 50.08 47.82 21.62
C MET A 1 50.46 47.04 20.39
N ALA A 2 50.26 45.72 20.39
CA ALA A 2 50.59 44.87 19.26
C ALA A 2 49.36 44.79 18.32
N LYS A 3 49.52 45.25 17.09
CA LYS A 3 48.52 45.14 16.00
C LYS A 3 48.25 43.64 15.70
N LYS A 4 47.04 43.14 16.03
CA LYS A 4 46.56 41.85 15.53
C LYS A 4 46.54 41.91 13.99
N LYS A 5 47.44 41.17 13.34
CA LYS A 5 47.33 40.86 11.90
C LYS A 5 46.06 40.07 11.68
N SER A 6 45.11 40.64 10.92
CA SER A 6 43.96 39.93 10.41
C SER A 6 44.47 38.88 9.44
N ILE A 7 44.31 37.62 9.77
CA ILE A 7 44.49 36.51 8.83
C ILE A 7 43.37 36.64 7.81
N GLN A 8 43.70 37.05 6.58
CA GLN A 8 42.79 36.96 5.46
C GLN A 8 42.41 35.49 5.27
N LYS A 9 41.17 35.13 5.59
CA LYS A 9 40.61 33.86 5.17
C LYS A 9 40.69 33.81 3.65
N GLN A 10 41.53 32.94 3.10
CA GLN A 10 41.47 32.58 1.70
C GLN A 10 40.05 32.06 1.42
N THR A 11 39.26 32.81 0.68
CA THR A 11 37.98 32.39 0.20
C THR A 11 38.22 31.33 -0.89
N VAL A 12 38.01 30.06 -0.55
CA VAL A 12 37.98 28.98 -1.53
C VAL A 12 36.87 29.34 -2.52
N PRO A 13 37.14 29.36 -3.85
CA PRO A 13 36.11 29.66 -4.85
C PRO A 13 34.96 28.65 -4.69
N ALA A 14 33.72 29.14 -4.85
CA ALA A 14 32.54 28.27 -4.76
C ALA A 14 32.58 27.22 -5.89
N PRO A 15 32.24 25.97 -5.62
CA PRO A 15 32.26 24.90 -6.62
C PRO A 15 31.27 25.20 -7.75
N THR A 16 31.71 24.93 -8.99
CA THR A 16 30.86 25.02 -10.20
C THR A 16 30.12 23.72 -10.49
N THR A 17 30.51 22.63 -9.84
CA THR A 17 29.92 21.30 -10.01
C THR A 17 29.54 20.69 -8.68
N LEU A 18 28.53 19.79 -8.69
CA LEU A 18 28.15 18.96 -7.56
C LEU A 18 28.10 17.50 -7.99
N THR A 19 28.97 16.66 -7.42
CA THR A 19 28.97 15.22 -7.68
C THR A 19 28.39 14.50 -6.46
N MET A 20 27.45 13.61 -6.69
CA MET A 20 26.77 12.79 -5.69
C MET A 20 26.97 11.32 -6.03
N HIS A 21 27.57 10.57 -5.10
CA HIS A 21 27.86 9.15 -5.27
C HIS A 21 26.80 8.27 -4.61
N LEU A 22 26.34 7.24 -5.32
CA LEU A 22 25.29 6.31 -4.87
C LEU A 22 25.69 5.58 -3.57
N PHE A 23 26.96 5.22 -3.45
CA PHE A 23 27.54 4.54 -2.29
C PHE A 23 28.49 5.46 -1.50
N GLY A 24 28.28 6.76 -1.56
CA GLY A 24 29.04 7.72 -0.76
C GLY A 24 28.83 7.51 0.75
N ALA A 25 29.79 7.97 1.55
CA ALA A 25 29.71 7.87 3.00
C ALA A 25 28.43 8.54 3.55
N GLY A 26 27.63 7.82 4.34
CA GLY A 26 26.38 8.30 4.93
C GLY A 26 25.15 8.16 4.02
N MET A 27 25.27 7.63 2.82
CA MET A 27 24.13 7.32 1.95
C MET A 27 23.33 6.13 2.48
N THR A 28 22.11 6.36 2.94
CA THR A 28 21.15 5.32 3.35
C THR A 28 20.28 4.87 2.17
N ALA A 29 19.45 3.85 2.33
CA ALA A 29 18.53 3.39 1.27
C ALA A 29 17.65 4.53 0.73
N ILE A 30 17.14 5.41 1.59
CA ILE A 30 16.31 6.54 1.15
C ILE A 30 17.11 7.60 0.39
N HIS A 31 18.38 7.81 0.72
CA HIS A 31 19.28 8.67 -0.06
C HIS A 31 19.52 8.07 -1.46
N ARG A 32 19.81 6.75 -1.53
CA ARG A 32 20.03 6.07 -2.80
C ARG A 32 18.77 6.10 -3.68
N ALA A 33 17.60 5.81 -3.10
CA ALA A 33 16.33 5.97 -3.79
C ALA A 33 16.11 7.40 -4.27
N GLY A 34 16.45 8.40 -3.45
CA GLY A 34 16.37 9.81 -3.82
C GLY A 34 17.33 10.19 -4.95
N LEU A 35 18.58 9.69 -4.94
CA LEU A 35 19.50 9.89 -6.04
C LEU A 35 18.96 9.27 -7.35
N GLY A 36 18.36 8.07 -7.26
CA GLY A 36 17.61 7.47 -8.36
C GLY A 36 16.44 8.34 -8.82
N GLY A 37 15.72 8.97 -7.89
CA GLY A 37 14.64 9.91 -8.20
C GLY A 37 15.13 11.17 -8.92
N LEU A 38 16.29 11.69 -8.53
CA LEU A 38 16.95 12.77 -9.26
C LEU A 38 17.31 12.32 -10.69
N ALA A 39 17.93 11.15 -10.86
CA ALA A 39 18.23 10.58 -12.17
C ALA A 39 16.99 10.50 -13.07
N CYS A 40 15.85 10.01 -12.52
CA CYS A 40 14.58 9.95 -13.27
C CYS A 40 14.04 11.34 -13.65
N SER A 41 14.20 12.33 -12.79
CA SER A 41 13.77 13.70 -13.08
C SER A 41 14.63 14.35 -14.17
N LEU A 42 15.94 14.13 -14.13
CA LEU A 42 16.87 14.59 -15.17
C LEU A 42 16.55 13.97 -16.53
N ARG A 43 16.31 12.67 -16.58
CA ARG A 43 15.88 11.98 -17.80
C ARG A 43 14.58 12.54 -18.36
N TYR A 44 13.57 12.76 -17.49
CA TYR A 44 12.31 13.38 -17.95
C TYR A 44 12.57 14.74 -18.61
N ILE A 45 13.45 15.57 -18.04
CA ILE A 45 13.80 16.89 -18.60
C ILE A 45 14.51 16.73 -19.95
N GLU A 46 15.46 15.78 -20.08
CA GLU A 46 16.12 15.45 -21.35
C GLU A 46 15.13 15.02 -22.44
N ASP A 47 14.28 14.02 -22.11
CA ASP A 47 13.31 13.46 -23.05
C ASP A 47 12.28 14.50 -23.54
N ASN A 48 12.07 15.59 -22.78
CA ASN A 48 11.11 16.64 -23.09
C ASN A 48 11.74 17.99 -23.43
N ALA A 49 13.06 18.10 -23.49
CA ALA A 49 13.76 19.37 -23.66
C ALA A 49 13.28 20.17 -24.88
N SER A 50 12.99 19.51 -26.00
CA SER A 50 12.50 20.15 -27.22
C SER A 50 11.10 20.76 -27.11
N SER A 51 10.32 20.36 -26.11
CA SER A 51 8.97 20.86 -25.84
C SER A 51 8.92 21.88 -24.69
N LEU A 52 10.03 22.04 -23.98
CA LEU A 52 10.16 23.00 -22.87
C LEU A 52 10.72 24.33 -23.41
N ASP A 53 10.34 25.41 -22.73
CA ASP A 53 10.91 26.73 -22.99
C ASP A 53 12.41 26.71 -22.56
N GLU A 54 13.31 27.10 -23.48
CA GLU A 54 14.76 27.12 -23.24
C GLU A 54 15.13 27.91 -21.97
N ASP A 55 14.40 28.99 -21.69
CA ASP A 55 14.58 29.80 -20.48
C ASP A 55 14.21 29.07 -19.19
N THR A 56 13.47 27.95 -19.25
CA THR A 56 13.11 27.14 -18.10
C THR A 56 14.05 25.96 -17.87
N LEU A 57 14.94 25.66 -18.83
CA LEU A 57 15.88 24.55 -18.72
C LEU A 57 16.97 24.82 -17.66
N PRO A 58 17.34 23.82 -16.82
CA PRO A 58 18.47 23.94 -15.92
C PRO A 58 19.77 24.23 -16.70
N GLY A 59 20.50 25.25 -16.31
CA GLY A 59 21.69 25.72 -17.01
C GLY A 59 21.43 26.60 -18.25
N GLY A 60 20.16 26.90 -18.57
CA GLY A 60 19.75 27.70 -19.72
C GLY A 60 19.74 26.90 -21.03
N PRO A 61 19.79 27.58 -22.20
CA PRO A 61 19.83 26.91 -23.50
C PRO A 61 20.99 25.95 -23.61
N TRP A 62 20.73 24.70 -24.01
CA TRP A 62 21.75 23.67 -24.07
C TRP A 62 22.52 23.76 -25.39
N LYS A 63 23.84 23.87 -25.30
CA LYS A 63 24.73 23.83 -26.45
C LYS A 63 24.79 22.40 -26.99
N ASP A 64 24.67 22.26 -28.31
CA ASP A 64 24.72 20.96 -28.98
C ASP A 64 23.73 19.91 -28.46
N ASN A 65 22.62 20.35 -27.83
CA ASN A 65 21.63 19.53 -27.14
C ASN A 65 22.23 18.69 -25.99
N LEU A 66 23.37 19.09 -25.43
CA LEU A 66 23.98 18.39 -24.29
C LEU A 66 23.53 19.02 -22.97
N PRO A 67 22.90 18.24 -22.09
CA PRO A 67 22.46 18.73 -20.79
C PRO A 67 23.67 19.03 -19.88
N PRO A 68 23.57 20.02 -18.95
CA PRO A 68 24.64 20.35 -18.02
C PRO A 68 24.66 19.39 -16.80
N TRP A 69 24.56 18.11 -17.07
CA TRP A 69 24.71 17.02 -16.09
C TRP A 69 25.18 15.73 -16.75
N ASP A 70 25.77 14.87 -15.92
CA ASP A 70 26.18 13.52 -16.29
C ASP A 70 25.60 12.53 -15.29
N VAL A 71 24.88 11.51 -15.79
CA VAL A 71 24.32 10.42 -14.99
C VAL A 71 25.04 9.14 -15.36
N GLN A 72 25.74 8.56 -14.39
CA GLN A 72 26.41 7.27 -14.50
C GLN A 72 25.72 6.24 -13.60
N SER A 73 26.14 4.99 -13.68
CA SER A 73 25.56 3.91 -12.87
C SER A 73 25.68 4.15 -11.36
N ASP A 74 26.75 4.81 -10.91
CA ASP A 74 27.12 4.98 -9.51
C ASP A 74 27.12 6.43 -9.01
N ARG A 75 26.89 7.42 -9.89
CA ARG A 75 26.95 8.85 -9.53
C ARG A 75 26.17 9.75 -10.47
N ILE A 76 25.86 10.94 -9.98
CA ILE A 76 25.34 12.06 -10.78
C ILE A 76 26.24 13.26 -10.54
N THR A 77 26.64 13.92 -11.63
CA THR A 77 27.36 15.21 -11.59
C THR A 77 26.48 16.28 -12.22
N LEU A 78 26.21 17.35 -11.49
CA LEU A 78 25.54 18.56 -11.99
C LEU A 78 26.60 19.62 -12.26
N ASP A 79 26.56 20.30 -13.42
CA ASP A 79 27.44 21.38 -13.78
C ASP A 79 26.66 22.70 -13.85
N PHE A 80 27.00 23.64 -12.98
CA PHE A 80 26.36 24.96 -12.89
C PHE A 80 27.01 25.98 -13.80
N GLY A 81 28.12 25.61 -14.47
CA GLY A 81 28.90 26.49 -15.36
C GLY A 81 29.76 27.51 -14.61
N GLU A 82 29.17 28.33 -13.77
CA GLU A 82 29.82 29.41 -13.03
C GLU A 82 29.48 29.40 -11.53
N PRO A 83 30.43 29.90 -10.70
CA PRO A 83 30.13 30.14 -9.28
C PRO A 83 28.95 31.10 -9.11
N GLY A 84 27.95 30.74 -8.29
CA GLY A 84 26.75 31.57 -8.06
C GLY A 84 25.56 31.23 -8.98
N LYS A 85 25.73 30.44 -10.02
CA LYS A 85 24.63 29.98 -10.88
C LYS A 85 23.85 28.77 -10.33
N ALA A 86 24.33 28.14 -9.27
CA ALA A 86 23.67 26.99 -8.66
C ALA A 86 22.21 27.29 -8.24
N ARG A 87 21.93 28.52 -7.80
CA ARG A 87 20.57 28.95 -7.43
C ARG A 87 19.61 28.84 -8.62
N GLU A 88 19.95 29.48 -9.73
CA GLU A 88 19.10 29.52 -10.93
C GLU A 88 18.92 28.10 -11.50
N TYR A 89 19.99 27.33 -11.57
CA TYR A 89 19.98 25.95 -12.02
C TYR A 89 19.03 25.07 -11.17
N LEU A 90 19.21 25.09 -9.85
CA LEU A 90 18.39 24.27 -8.95
C LEU A 90 16.93 24.74 -8.92
N GLU A 91 16.65 26.05 -8.98
CA GLU A 91 15.29 26.58 -9.07
C GLU A 91 14.55 26.01 -10.29
N ARG A 92 15.18 26.01 -11.46
CA ARG A 92 14.63 25.45 -12.70
C ARG A 92 14.46 23.93 -12.62
N LEU A 93 15.46 23.22 -12.10
CA LEU A 93 15.39 21.77 -11.87
C LEU A 93 14.19 21.39 -10.98
N PHE A 94 13.99 22.11 -9.88
CA PHE A 94 12.88 21.86 -8.96
C PHE A 94 11.52 22.22 -9.54
N LEU A 95 11.45 23.32 -10.32
CA LEU A 95 10.23 23.72 -11.02
C LEU A 95 9.75 22.62 -11.99
N LEU A 96 10.65 22.00 -12.74
CA LEU A 96 10.33 20.96 -13.70
C LEU A 96 10.06 19.61 -13.03
N SER A 97 10.67 19.33 -11.88
CA SER A 97 10.54 18.05 -11.17
C SER A 97 9.34 17.97 -10.24
N PHE A 98 8.88 19.10 -9.67
CA PHE A 98 7.85 19.17 -8.64
C PHE A 98 6.67 20.04 -9.08
N GLN A 99 5.80 19.47 -9.91
CA GLN A 99 4.72 20.18 -10.57
C GLN A 99 3.38 20.06 -9.83
N ILE A 100 2.50 21.00 -10.08
CA ILE A 100 1.08 20.94 -9.75
C ILE A 100 0.31 21.19 -11.04
N LEU A 101 -0.55 20.26 -11.43
CA LEU A 101 -1.34 20.37 -12.64
C LEU A 101 -2.32 21.52 -12.55
N ARG A 102 -2.21 22.45 -13.50
CA ARG A 102 -3.09 23.63 -13.60
C ARG A 102 -4.56 23.22 -13.76
N GLY A 103 -5.47 23.88 -13.06
CA GLY A 103 -6.91 23.64 -13.11
C GLY A 103 -7.38 22.41 -12.32
N GLN A 104 -6.48 21.50 -11.97
CA GLN A 104 -6.78 20.31 -11.16
C GLN A 104 -6.24 20.41 -9.74
N GLY A 105 -5.15 21.16 -9.53
CA GLY A 105 -4.52 21.30 -8.23
C GLY A 105 -3.97 19.96 -7.70
N LEU A 106 -3.53 19.06 -8.59
CA LEU A 106 -2.97 17.76 -8.24
C LEU A 106 -1.45 17.77 -8.40
N ILE A 107 -0.76 17.21 -7.40
CA ILE A 107 0.69 17.06 -7.42
C ILE A 107 1.07 16.08 -8.53
N TYR A 108 1.97 16.51 -9.40
CA TYR A 108 2.53 15.71 -10.47
C TYR A 108 4.05 15.69 -10.37
N LEU A 109 4.62 14.51 -10.33
CA LEU A 109 6.06 14.25 -10.26
C LEU A 109 6.47 13.52 -11.54
N PRO A 110 6.87 14.23 -12.60
CA PRO A 110 7.07 13.64 -13.93
C PRO A 110 8.04 12.46 -13.93
N GLY A 111 9.13 12.52 -13.18
CA GLY A 111 10.11 11.42 -13.07
C GLY A 111 9.57 10.11 -12.51
N GLN A 112 8.31 10.09 -12.03
CA GLN A 112 7.67 8.84 -11.56
C GLN A 112 6.92 8.07 -12.65
N PHE A 113 6.61 8.69 -13.78
CA PHE A 113 5.68 8.14 -14.77
C PHE A 113 6.27 8.24 -16.17
N MET A 114 5.93 7.27 -17.04
CA MET A 114 6.25 7.36 -18.47
C MET A 114 5.34 8.34 -19.22
N GLN A 115 4.10 8.46 -18.76
CA GLN A 115 3.07 9.32 -19.33
C GLN A 115 2.24 9.93 -18.19
N LEU A 116 1.55 11.03 -18.49
CA LEU A 116 0.66 11.66 -17.53
C LEU A 116 -0.42 10.66 -17.08
N PRO A 117 -0.49 10.30 -15.80
CA PRO A 117 -1.47 9.35 -15.30
C PRO A 117 -2.88 9.96 -15.23
N SER A 118 -3.90 9.11 -15.07
CA SER A 118 -5.28 9.56 -14.90
C SER A 118 -5.45 10.42 -13.64
N ILE A 119 -6.48 11.28 -13.64
CA ILE A 119 -6.83 12.12 -12.48
C ILE A 119 -7.05 11.26 -11.22
N GLY A 120 -7.66 10.09 -11.37
CA GLY A 120 -7.86 9.16 -10.26
C GLY A 120 -6.55 8.67 -9.64
N VAL A 121 -5.56 8.30 -10.46
CA VAL A 121 -4.22 7.88 -9.98
C VAL A 121 -3.50 9.04 -9.31
N LEU A 122 -3.57 10.25 -9.88
CA LEU A 122 -2.96 11.44 -9.26
C LEU A 122 -3.63 11.82 -7.94
N THR A 123 -4.94 11.65 -7.82
CA THR A 123 -5.67 11.86 -6.55
C THR A 123 -5.19 10.89 -5.47
N GLU A 124 -5.06 9.60 -5.79
CA GLU A 124 -4.53 8.60 -4.86
C GLU A 124 -3.06 8.87 -4.52
N THR A 125 -2.25 9.27 -5.51
CA THR A 125 -0.84 9.66 -5.29
C THR A 125 -0.74 10.86 -4.36
N GLN A 126 -1.54 11.92 -4.58
CA GLN A 126 -1.56 13.09 -3.70
C GLN A 126 -2.00 12.71 -2.28
N LEU A 127 -3.02 11.87 -2.13
CA LEU A 127 -3.42 11.33 -0.83
C LEU A 127 -2.25 10.62 -0.15
N ALA A 128 -1.57 9.73 -0.85
CA ALA A 128 -0.40 9.00 -0.34
C ALA A 128 0.73 9.94 0.10
N LEU A 129 1.03 10.97 -0.70
CA LEU A 129 2.03 11.97 -0.36
C LEU A 129 1.64 12.77 0.89
N THR A 130 0.36 13.09 1.07
CA THR A 130 -0.13 13.76 2.28
C THR A 130 -0.10 12.89 3.52
N LEU A 131 -0.02 11.58 3.38
CA LEU A 131 0.13 10.61 4.46
C LEU A 131 1.60 10.27 4.76
N THR A 132 2.53 10.62 3.88
CA THR A 132 3.96 10.30 3.98
C THR A 132 4.84 11.57 4.03
N PHE A 133 5.44 11.97 2.92
CA PHE A 133 6.37 13.11 2.85
C PHE A 133 5.75 14.45 3.23
N LEU A 134 4.48 14.65 2.95
CA LEU A 134 3.75 15.88 3.20
C LEU A 134 2.78 15.76 4.39
N GLN A 135 3.09 14.90 5.37
CA GLN A 135 2.20 14.61 6.51
C GLN A 135 1.93 15.84 7.39
N HIS A 136 2.92 16.70 7.59
CA HIS A 136 2.75 17.90 8.41
C HIS A 136 2.07 19.03 7.62
N GLY A 137 1.08 19.69 8.23
CA GLY A 137 0.33 20.78 7.60
C GLY A 137 1.18 21.95 7.08
N GLN A 138 2.36 22.19 7.67
CA GLN A 138 3.31 23.19 7.21
C GLN A 138 4.09 22.80 5.94
N THR A 139 4.00 21.54 5.50
CA THR A 139 4.72 21.06 4.32
C THR A 139 3.94 21.21 3.02
N ARG A 140 2.66 21.55 3.11
CA ARG A 140 1.75 21.76 1.98
C ARG A 140 0.69 22.82 2.29
N LYS A 141 0.20 23.46 1.24
CA LYS A 141 -0.97 24.34 1.30
C LYS A 141 -2.08 23.73 0.43
N LEU A 142 -3.18 23.34 1.07
CA LEU A 142 -4.35 22.78 0.39
C LEU A 142 -5.47 23.82 0.33
N SER A 143 -6.40 23.66 -0.63
CA SER A 143 -7.65 24.44 -0.70
C SER A 143 -8.52 24.19 0.54
N GLU A 144 -9.41 25.12 0.84
CA GLU A 144 -10.42 24.95 1.91
C GLU A 144 -11.50 23.96 1.46
N ASP A 145 -11.96 24.09 0.23
CA ASP A 145 -13.03 23.29 -0.35
C ASP A 145 -12.51 21.96 -0.91
N ASN A 146 -13.35 20.92 -0.85
CA ASN A 146 -13.14 19.65 -1.50
C ASN A 146 -13.60 19.73 -2.96
N LYS A 147 -12.82 19.14 -3.87
CA LYS A 147 -13.25 18.81 -5.23
C LYS A 147 -13.75 17.39 -5.30
N ASN A 148 -14.86 17.20 -6.02
CA ASN A 148 -15.45 15.90 -6.27
C ASN A 148 -15.09 15.43 -7.68
N ILE A 149 -14.67 14.17 -7.80
CA ILE A 149 -14.42 13.50 -9.08
C ILE A 149 -15.17 12.18 -9.12
N GLN A 150 -15.50 11.75 -10.33
CA GLN A 150 -16.03 10.42 -10.59
C GLN A 150 -14.91 9.59 -11.22
N ILE A 151 -14.60 8.47 -10.61
CA ILE A 151 -13.57 7.53 -11.07
C ILE A 151 -14.30 6.34 -11.69
N ASP A 152 -14.13 6.14 -12.99
CA ASP A 152 -14.58 4.92 -13.64
C ASP A 152 -13.68 3.76 -13.21
N SER A 153 -14.27 2.82 -12.48
CA SER A 153 -13.53 1.72 -11.86
C SER A 153 -13.33 0.52 -12.78
N GLU A 154 -14.13 0.39 -13.82
CA GLU A 154 -14.08 -0.72 -14.78
C GLU A 154 -13.74 -0.27 -16.21
N GLY A 155 -13.73 1.03 -16.48
CA GLY A 155 -13.38 1.61 -17.77
C GLY A 155 -14.52 1.60 -18.80
N ASP A 156 -15.71 1.17 -18.40
CA ASP A 156 -16.92 1.08 -19.24
C ASP A 156 -18.03 2.04 -18.81
N GLY A 157 -17.79 2.86 -17.79
CA GLY A 157 -18.76 3.81 -17.22
C GLY A 157 -19.84 3.16 -16.35
N SER A 158 -19.82 1.85 -16.16
CA SER A 158 -20.89 1.13 -15.44
C SER A 158 -20.85 1.36 -13.92
N LYS A 159 -19.65 1.58 -13.36
CA LYS A 159 -19.44 1.79 -11.92
C LYS A 159 -18.55 2.99 -11.66
N LEU A 160 -19.21 4.12 -11.42
CA LEU A 160 -18.53 5.35 -11.07
C LEU A 160 -18.38 5.46 -9.55
N ILE A 161 -17.15 5.55 -9.07
CA ILE A 161 -16.84 5.74 -7.66
C ILE A 161 -16.59 7.23 -7.42
N ALA A 162 -17.35 7.82 -6.51
CA ALA A 162 -17.13 9.19 -6.08
C ALA A 162 -15.87 9.26 -5.21
N ALA A 163 -14.97 10.17 -5.53
CA ALA A 163 -13.80 10.49 -4.73
C ALA A 163 -13.72 12.00 -4.50
N GLU A 164 -13.25 12.37 -3.31
CA GLU A 164 -13.06 13.76 -2.92
C GLU A 164 -11.57 14.02 -2.68
N TYR A 165 -11.09 15.18 -3.11
CA TYR A 165 -9.75 15.63 -2.80
C TYR A 165 -9.69 17.15 -2.61
N LYS A 166 -8.65 17.61 -1.92
CA LYS A 166 -8.33 19.04 -1.79
C LYS A 166 -7.24 19.42 -2.77
N GLU A 167 -7.43 20.49 -3.51
CA GLU A 167 -6.39 20.99 -4.41
C GLU A 167 -5.14 21.40 -3.63
N CYS A 168 -3.99 20.94 -4.09
CA CYS A 168 -2.70 21.43 -3.61
C CYS A 168 -2.37 22.74 -4.32
N GLN A 169 -2.15 23.80 -3.53
CA GLN A 169 -1.74 25.12 -4.04
C GLN A 169 -0.21 25.25 -4.08
N SER A 170 0.48 24.63 -3.12
CA SER A 170 1.93 24.58 -3.04
C SER A 170 2.38 23.49 -2.07
N PHE A 171 3.60 22.98 -2.23
CA PHE A 171 4.22 22.06 -1.29
C PHE A 171 5.72 22.31 -1.16
N LYS A 172 6.25 22.01 0.01
CA LYS A 172 7.58 22.46 0.44
C LYS A 172 8.74 22.01 -0.47
N HIS A 173 8.60 20.86 -1.15
CA HIS A 173 9.63 20.38 -2.07
C HIS A 173 9.89 21.35 -3.23
N GLN A 174 8.88 22.07 -3.71
CA GLN A 174 9.05 23.06 -4.79
C GLN A 174 10.08 24.14 -4.46
N GLU A 175 10.24 24.46 -3.17
CA GLU A 175 11.18 25.45 -2.68
C GLU A 175 12.38 24.85 -1.95
N GLY A 176 12.55 23.52 -1.98
CA GLY A 176 13.61 22.79 -1.28
C GLY A 176 15.01 23.24 -1.66
N TRP A 177 15.20 23.69 -2.90
CA TRP A 177 16.45 24.23 -3.41
C TRP A 177 16.98 25.42 -2.58
N LYS A 178 16.11 26.21 -1.96
CA LYS A 178 16.49 27.38 -1.12
C LYS A 178 17.39 26.99 0.05
N THR A 179 17.32 25.75 0.51
CA THR A 179 18.17 25.25 1.61
C THR A 179 19.57 24.85 1.14
N LEU A 180 19.75 24.63 -0.17
CA LEU A 180 20.97 24.12 -0.78
C LEU A 180 21.93 25.24 -1.19
N VAL A 181 21.46 26.49 -1.25
CA VAL A 181 22.23 27.63 -1.75
C VAL A 181 22.41 28.72 -0.68
N ASP A 182 23.47 29.48 -0.80
CA ASP A 182 23.74 30.64 0.01
C ASP A 182 23.09 31.92 -0.55
N LYS A 183 23.36 33.07 0.12
CA LYS A 183 22.83 34.38 -0.31
C LYS A 183 23.38 34.85 -1.67
N ASN A 184 24.54 34.34 -2.06
CA ASN A 184 25.22 34.72 -3.29
C ASN A 184 24.82 33.80 -4.47
N GLY A 185 23.93 32.82 -4.26
CA GLY A 185 23.49 31.89 -5.27
C GLY A 185 24.43 30.67 -5.47
N ALA A 186 25.48 30.56 -4.67
CA ALA A 186 26.37 29.41 -4.68
C ALA A 186 25.87 28.29 -3.74
N LEU A 187 26.37 27.06 -3.92
CA LEU A 187 26.07 25.97 -2.99
C LEU A 187 26.54 26.33 -1.58
N THR A 188 25.70 26.01 -0.59
CA THR A 188 26.06 26.23 0.82
C THR A 188 27.12 25.21 1.28
N ASN A 189 28.10 25.67 2.03
CA ASN A 189 29.09 24.81 2.69
C ASN A 189 28.65 24.36 4.11
N LYS A 190 27.41 24.71 4.52
CA LYS A 190 26.88 24.37 5.84
C LYS A 190 26.10 23.07 5.75
N SER A 191 26.19 22.27 6.81
CA SER A 191 25.25 21.16 6.99
C SER A 191 23.82 21.68 7.13
N ILE A 192 22.88 20.93 6.55
CA ILE A 192 21.46 21.28 6.45
C ILE A 192 20.67 20.34 7.34
N GLU A 193 19.78 20.88 8.17
CA GLU A 193 18.92 20.09 9.05
C GLU A 193 17.91 19.28 8.20
N VAL A 194 17.94 17.95 8.37
CA VAL A 194 17.04 17.03 7.69
C VAL A 194 15.69 17.00 8.40
N SER A 195 14.63 17.30 7.69
CA SER A 195 13.26 17.21 8.25
C SER A 195 12.83 15.75 8.41
N GLY A 196 12.07 15.44 9.49
CA GLY A 196 11.63 14.07 9.80
C GLY A 196 10.92 13.33 8.65
N PRO A 197 10.05 13.96 7.84
CA PRO A 197 9.42 13.29 6.69
C PRO A 197 10.40 12.85 5.60
N LEU A 198 11.54 13.54 5.43
CA LEU A 198 12.55 13.18 4.43
C LEU A 198 13.42 11.99 4.85
N ASN A 199 13.53 11.75 6.14
CA ASN A 199 14.29 10.62 6.68
C ASN A 199 13.55 10.03 7.88
N PRO A 200 12.65 9.06 7.68
CA PRO A 200 11.91 8.40 8.75
C PRO A 200 12.85 7.84 9.82
N GLY A 201 12.59 8.20 11.08
CA GLY A 201 13.46 7.83 12.21
C GLY A 201 14.58 8.81 12.53
N ALA A 202 14.89 9.77 11.67
CA ALA A 202 15.91 10.80 11.93
C ALA A 202 15.57 11.73 13.11
N ALA A 203 14.29 11.95 13.37
CA ALA A 203 13.80 12.80 14.46
C ALA A 203 13.22 11.97 15.61
N VAL A 204 14.05 11.20 16.30
CA VAL A 204 13.62 10.51 17.52
C VAL A 204 13.74 11.48 18.70
N ARG A 205 12.59 11.94 19.18
CA ARG A 205 12.50 12.71 20.44
C ARG A 205 12.53 11.73 21.62
N HIS A 206 13.68 11.55 22.23
CA HIS A 206 13.76 10.83 23.49
C HIS A 206 13.22 11.71 24.63
N VAL A 207 12.29 11.16 25.42
CA VAL A 207 11.69 11.86 26.58
C VAL A 207 12.76 12.24 27.62
N ALA A 208 13.92 11.55 27.61
CA ALA A 208 15.05 11.78 28.53
C ALA A 208 15.98 12.93 28.09
N PHE A 209 15.85 13.46 26.86
CA PHE A 209 16.72 14.53 26.38
C PHE A 209 15.94 15.85 26.29
N THR A 210 16.54 16.90 26.82
CA THR A 210 16.02 18.28 26.76
C THR A 210 16.15 18.91 25.39
N SER A 211 17.01 18.34 24.50
CA SER A 211 17.21 18.78 23.12
C SER A 211 16.77 17.70 22.11
N THR A 212 16.23 18.12 20.98
CA THR A 212 16.00 17.23 19.83
C THR A 212 17.34 16.85 19.20
N THR A 213 17.57 15.56 18.96
CA THR A 213 18.67 15.11 18.11
C THR A 213 18.42 15.62 16.70
N LYS A 214 19.25 16.53 16.23
CA LYS A 214 19.21 17.02 14.85
C LYS A 214 20.05 16.09 13.99
N VAL A 215 19.48 15.64 12.89
CA VAL A 215 20.23 15.00 11.81
C VAL A 215 20.51 16.08 10.78
N GLU A 216 21.77 16.21 10.41
CA GLU A 216 22.24 17.20 9.45
C GLU A 216 23.03 16.52 8.34
N ASP A 217 22.79 16.94 7.10
CA ASP A 217 23.48 16.44 5.93
C ASP A 217 24.10 17.57 5.10
N PRO A 218 25.25 17.33 4.47
CA PRO A 218 25.81 18.24 3.48
C PRO A 218 24.97 18.23 2.18
N VAL A 219 25.23 19.18 1.29
CA VAL A 219 24.43 19.40 0.08
C VAL A 219 24.34 18.15 -0.81
N ASP A 220 25.45 17.43 -0.98
CA ASP A 220 25.56 16.22 -1.80
C ASP A 220 24.70 15.04 -1.30
N ARG A 221 24.30 15.04 -0.01
CA ARG A 221 23.33 14.09 0.54
C ARG A 221 21.93 14.69 0.69
N MET A 222 21.83 15.99 0.97
CA MET A 222 20.55 16.64 1.13
C MET A 222 19.76 16.73 -0.18
N LEU A 223 20.43 17.01 -1.30
CA LEU A 223 19.75 17.06 -2.60
C LEU A 223 19.10 15.72 -2.98
N PRO A 224 19.76 14.55 -2.87
CA PRO A 224 19.10 13.26 -3.01
C PRO A 224 17.87 13.08 -2.11
N LEU A 225 17.92 13.46 -0.84
CA LEU A 225 16.76 13.33 0.06
C LEU A 225 15.54 14.14 -0.40
N LEU A 226 15.74 15.32 -0.99
CA LEU A 226 14.66 16.12 -1.57
C LEU A 226 14.00 15.42 -2.77
N PHE A 227 14.74 14.59 -3.50
CA PHE A 227 14.24 13.78 -4.61
C PHE A 227 13.75 12.39 -4.19
N ALA A 228 13.84 12.03 -2.90
CA ALA A 228 13.30 10.76 -2.41
C ALA A 228 11.80 10.62 -2.68
N ILE A 229 11.04 11.71 -2.70
CA ILE A 229 9.63 11.73 -3.08
C ILE A 229 9.38 11.23 -4.52
N VAL A 230 10.36 11.37 -5.43
CA VAL A 230 10.32 10.85 -6.80
C VAL A 230 10.81 9.40 -6.84
N GLY A 231 11.93 9.10 -6.17
CA GLY A 231 12.58 7.80 -6.24
C GLY A 231 11.85 6.68 -5.52
N THR A 232 11.07 7.02 -4.49
CA THR A 232 10.24 6.06 -3.75
C THR A 232 8.82 6.00 -4.33
N LEU A 233 8.02 5.01 -3.88
CA LEU A 233 6.60 4.91 -4.23
C LEU A 233 5.76 5.06 -2.98
N ALA A 234 4.93 6.10 -2.92
CA ALA A 234 3.95 6.31 -1.86
C ALA A 234 2.58 5.77 -2.28
N LEU A 235 1.93 5.00 -1.40
CA LEU A 235 0.60 4.44 -1.62
C LEU A 235 -0.28 4.66 -0.38
N PRO A 236 -1.59 4.96 -0.54
CA PRO A 236 -2.50 5.09 0.58
C PRO A 236 -3.04 3.72 0.98
N ILE A 237 -3.07 3.44 2.29
CA ILE A 237 -3.89 2.37 2.85
C ILE A 237 -5.18 3.01 3.35
N ASN A 238 -6.28 2.30 3.28
CA ASN A 238 -7.53 2.74 3.87
C ASN A 238 -7.31 3.23 5.32
N ARG A 239 -7.99 4.33 5.72
CA ARG A 239 -8.01 4.86 7.10
C ARG A 239 -6.86 5.77 7.49
N GLY A 240 -6.35 6.57 6.56
CA GLY A 240 -5.37 7.60 6.87
C GLY A 240 -3.98 7.07 7.20
N VAL A 241 -3.64 5.89 6.70
CA VAL A 241 -2.32 5.28 6.77
C VAL A 241 -1.66 5.33 5.40
N GLY A 242 -0.41 5.78 5.34
CA GLY A 242 0.41 5.77 4.14
C GLY A 242 1.49 4.69 4.21
N VAL A 243 1.85 4.14 3.06
CA VAL A 243 3.01 3.26 2.89
C VAL A 243 3.97 3.91 1.92
N LEU A 244 5.26 3.84 2.25
CA LEU A 244 6.35 4.24 1.40
C LEU A 244 7.17 3.01 1.03
N ILE A 245 7.27 2.71 -0.25
CA ILE A 245 8.14 1.68 -0.79
C ILE A 245 9.47 2.33 -1.15
N ILE A 246 10.54 1.88 -0.52
CA ILE A 246 11.91 2.36 -0.72
C ILE A 246 12.67 1.26 -1.47
N PRO A 247 12.94 1.42 -2.77
CA PRO A 247 13.76 0.48 -3.54
C PRO A 247 15.23 0.56 -3.09
N ASP A 248 15.91 -0.58 -3.11
CA ASP A 248 17.35 -0.65 -2.87
C ASP A 248 18.11 -0.41 -4.19
N VAL A 249 18.33 0.86 -4.49
CA VAL A 249 18.97 1.27 -5.73
C VAL A 249 20.46 0.95 -5.68
N ASP A 250 20.93 0.16 -6.64
CA ASP A 250 22.34 -0.27 -6.81
C ASP A 250 22.95 0.20 -8.14
N ASP A 251 22.13 0.64 -9.09
CA ASP A 251 22.54 1.19 -10.38
C ASP A 251 21.52 2.24 -10.83
N LEU A 252 21.98 3.48 -11.08
CA LEU A 252 21.10 4.60 -11.40
C LEU A 252 20.50 4.50 -12.81
N LEU A 253 21.25 4.02 -13.80
CA LEU A 253 20.76 3.88 -15.18
C LEU A 253 19.70 2.78 -15.28
N THR A 254 19.96 1.66 -14.60
CA THR A 254 18.95 0.60 -14.43
C THR A 254 17.72 1.14 -13.73
N PHE A 255 17.87 1.87 -12.64
CA PHE A 255 16.75 2.41 -11.89
C PHE A 255 15.91 3.42 -12.68
N GLN A 256 16.54 4.28 -13.49
CA GLN A 256 15.80 5.18 -14.39
C GLN A 256 14.84 4.43 -15.32
N SER A 257 15.23 3.26 -15.79
CA SER A 257 14.38 2.43 -16.65
C SER A 257 13.27 1.70 -15.89
N LEU A 258 13.53 1.34 -14.63
CA LEU A 258 12.60 0.59 -13.77
C LEU A 258 11.55 1.46 -13.10
N ARG A 259 11.92 2.67 -12.67
CA ARG A 259 11.10 3.51 -11.80
C ARG A 259 9.67 3.77 -12.31
N PRO A 260 9.45 4.08 -13.59
CA PRO A 260 8.09 4.28 -14.09
C PRO A 260 7.17 3.06 -13.93
N TYR A 261 7.72 1.85 -14.04
CA TYR A 261 6.93 0.62 -13.88
C TYR A 261 6.55 0.30 -12.42
N MET A 262 7.24 0.91 -11.45
CA MET A 262 6.82 0.82 -10.04
C MET A 262 5.50 1.55 -9.80
N SER A 263 5.23 2.60 -10.58
CA SER A 263 4.07 3.47 -10.39
C SER A 263 2.77 2.79 -10.80
N PRO A 264 1.65 3.07 -10.09
CA PRO A 264 0.33 2.60 -10.49
C PRO A 264 -0.08 3.16 -11.86
N HIS A 265 -0.66 2.33 -12.71
CA HIS A 265 -1.25 2.74 -13.99
C HIS A 265 -2.74 3.01 -13.88
N THR A 266 -3.41 2.31 -12.96
CA THR A 266 -4.84 2.42 -12.70
C THR A 266 -5.12 2.74 -11.23
N VAL A 267 -6.32 3.23 -10.92
CA VAL A 267 -6.75 3.44 -9.53
C VAL A 267 -6.79 2.11 -8.76
N ARG A 268 -7.07 1.01 -9.43
CA ARG A 268 -7.04 -0.33 -8.83
C ARG A 268 -5.65 -0.69 -8.32
N ASP A 269 -4.60 -0.29 -9.03
CA ASP A 269 -3.19 -0.53 -8.64
C ASP A 269 -2.78 0.28 -7.41
N CYS A 270 -3.52 1.36 -7.10
CA CYS A 270 -3.32 2.13 -5.88
C CYS A 270 -3.95 1.45 -4.64
N LYS A 271 -4.82 0.44 -4.84
CA LYS A 271 -5.55 -0.20 -3.74
C LYS A 271 -4.70 -1.31 -3.12
N ILE A 272 -4.14 -0.99 -1.97
CA ILE A 272 -3.30 -1.89 -1.17
C ILE A 272 -3.96 -2.20 0.16
N ALA A 273 -3.74 -3.40 0.66
CA ALA A 273 -4.35 -3.87 1.90
C ALA A 273 -3.38 -3.86 3.10
N GLY A 274 -2.08 -3.60 2.86
CA GLY A 274 -1.03 -3.53 3.88
C GLY A 274 0.34 -3.21 3.29
N ALA A 275 1.36 -3.09 4.14
CA ALA A 275 2.72 -2.76 3.70
C ALA A 275 3.37 -3.87 2.88
N SER A 276 3.30 -5.10 3.36
CA SER A 276 3.80 -6.27 2.63
C SER A 276 3.08 -6.45 1.29
N ASP A 277 1.74 -6.24 1.27
CA ASP A 277 0.92 -6.27 0.05
C ASP A 277 1.40 -5.22 -0.97
N ALA A 278 1.67 -3.99 -0.51
CA ALA A 278 2.18 -2.92 -1.37
C ALA A 278 3.55 -3.27 -1.99
N ALA A 279 4.46 -3.81 -1.17
CA ALA A 279 5.81 -4.17 -1.62
C ALA A 279 5.78 -5.32 -2.63
N PHE A 280 5.02 -6.38 -2.35
CA PHE A 280 4.83 -7.49 -3.29
C PHE A 280 4.16 -7.04 -4.60
N GLN A 281 3.14 -6.16 -4.54
CA GLN A 281 2.53 -5.60 -5.75
C GLN A 281 3.53 -4.80 -6.58
N CYS A 282 4.39 -4.00 -5.93
CA CYS A 282 5.46 -3.28 -6.60
C CYS A 282 6.42 -4.25 -7.32
N GLN A 283 6.87 -5.30 -6.64
CA GLN A 283 7.75 -6.33 -7.21
C GLN A 283 7.08 -7.03 -8.42
N LEU A 284 5.82 -7.41 -8.32
CA LEU A 284 5.10 -8.05 -9.42
C LEU A 284 4.94 -7.13 -10.63
N ARG A 285 4.69 -5.82 -10.42
CA ARG A 285 4.64 -4.86 -11.53
C ARG A 285 5.97 -4.77 -12.27
N LEU A 286 7.07 -4.76 -11.54
CA LEU A 286 8.41 -4.80 -12.13
C LEU A 286 8.65 -6.09 -12.93
N MET A 287 8.25 -7.24 -12.40
CA MET A 287 8.38 -8.54 -13.10
C MET A 287 7.49 -8.64 -14.35
N ALA A 288 6.30 -8.07 -14.32
CA ALA A 288 5.36 -8.13 -15.44
C ALA A 288 5.82 -7.31 -16.65
N SER A 289 6.75 -6.37 -16.48
CA SER A 289 7.30 -5.60 -17.59
C SER A 289 8.20 -6.47 -18.46
N LYS A 290 7.76 -6.76 -19.69
CA LYS A 290 8.51 -7.58 -20.66
C LYS A 290 9.89 -7.02 -20.99
N GLN A 291 10.09 -5.72 -20.83
CA GLN A 291 11.37 -5.04 -21.10
C GLN A 291 12.43 -5.35 -20.02
N LEU A 292 12.01 -5.88 -18.88
CA LEU A 292 12.86 -6.06 -17.70
C LEU A 292 13.32 -7.51 -17.49
N GLN A 293 13.04 -8.43 -18.41
CA GLN A 293 13.37 -9.86 -18.25
C GLN A 293 14.87 -10.14 -18.07
N SER A 294 15.75 -9.22 -18.47
CA SER A 294 17.21 -9.33 -18.30
C SER A 294 17.76 -8.44 -17.19
N VAL A 295 16.94 -7.66 -16.51
CA VAL A 295 17.37 -6.67 -15.51
C VAL A 295 17.06 -7.20 -14.10
N ARG A 296 18.04 -7.06 -13.20
CA ARG A 296 17.86 -7.39 -11.79
C ARG A 296 16.86 -6.43 -11.16
N ILE A 297 15.78 -6.97 -10.60
CA ILE A 297 14.79 -6.22 -9.84
C ILE A 297 15.38 -5.91 -8.47
N PRO A 298 15.38 -4.65 -8.02
CA PRO A 298 15.89 -4.30 -6.70
C PRO A 298 15.02 -4.87 -5.58
N ASN A 299 15.63 -5.21 -4.46
CA ASN A 299 14.89 -5.41 -3.22
C ASN A 299 14.18 -4.11 -2.83
N CYS A 300 13.20 -4.19 -1.97
CA CYS A 300 12.54 -3.00 -1.44
C CYS A 300 12.16 -3.15 0.02
N SER A 301 12.15 -2.02 0.73
CA SER A 301 11.59 -1.91 2.07
C SER A 301 10.26 -1.18 2.00
N ALA A 302 9.24 -1.69 2.69
CA ALA A 302 7.97 -1.01 2.88
C ALA A 302 7.91 -0.38 4.26
N VAL A 303 7.65 0.92 4.33
CA VAL A 303 7.62 1.69 5.58
C VAL A 303 6.21 2.26 5.78
N VAL A 304 5.60 1.93 6.92
CA VAL A 304 4.24 2.39 7.26
C VAL A 304 4.30 3.70 8.02
N PHE A 305 3.53 4.68 7.56
CA PHE A 305 3.32 5.95 8.24
C PHE A 305 1.92 5.99 8.83
N CYS A 306 1.80 6.05 10.15
CA CYS A 306 0.51 6.25 10.80
C CYS A 306 0.64 7.24 11.96
N GLN A 307 -0.40 8.04 12.15
CA GLN A 307 -0.53 8.90 13.33
C GLN A 307 -1.30 8.12 14.40
N LYS A 308 -0.63 7.84 15.52
CA LYS A 308 -1.30 7.28 16.70
C LYS A 308 -1.37 8.36 17.79
N PRO A 309 -2.56 8.68 18.30
CA PRO A 309 -2.66 9.55 19.46
C PRO A 309 -2.09 8.84 20.68
N TRP A 310 -0.97 9.34 21.19
CA TRP A 310 -0.39 8.91 22.47
C TRP A 310 -0.49 10.07 23.43
N ALA A 311 -1.40 9.98 24.37
CA ALA A 311 -1.73 11.07 25.28
C ALA A 311 -2.14 12.35 24.50
N LYS A 312 -1.54 13.51 24.79
CA LYS A 312 -1.85 14.79 24.12
C LYS A 312 -1.03 15.06 22.85
N GLN A 313 -0.16 14.14 22.43
CA GLN A 313 0.73 14.34 21.27
C GLN A 313 0.54 13.21 20.25
N LEU A 314 0.34 13.59 18.98
CA LEU A 314 0.39 12.67 17.85
C LEU A 314 1.83 12.23 17.61
N LYS A 315 2.10 10.93 17.63
CA LYS A 315 3.40 10.34 17.27
C LYS A 315 3.23 9.52 16.00
N SER A 316 4.12 9.73 15.04
CA SER A 316 4.25 8.84 13.88
C SER A 316 4.93 7.56 14.35
N ARG A 317 4.34 6.42 14.04
CA ARG A 317 4.97 5.11 14.17
C ARG A 317 5.40 4.64 12.80
N VAL A 318 6.64 4.18 12.71
CA VAL A 318 7.23 3.64 11.49
C VAL A 318 7.54 2.17 11.74
N ASP A 319 6.88 1.29 11.01
CA ASP A 319 7.19 -0.13 10.96
C ASP A 319 7.76 -0.41 9.56
N ALA A 320 8.94 -1.02 9.47
CA ALA A 320 9.58 -1.36 8.20
C ALA A 320 9.53 -2.86 7.96
N ILE A 321 9.28 -3.26 6.71
CA ILE A 321 9.26 -4.64 6.25
C ILE A 321 10.12 -4.72 5.00
N ASP A 322 11.10 -5.63 4.99
CA ASP A 322 11.99 -5.84 3.85
C ASP A 322 11.49 -7.01 2.99
N ILE A 323 11.41 -6.79 1.67
CA ILE A 323 11.00 -7.79 0.69
C ILE A 323 12.13 -8.04 -0.30
N SER A 324 12.54 -9.29 -0.40
CA SER A 324 13.55 -9.73 -1.38
C SER A 324 12.91 -10.02 -2.72
N SER A 325 13.48 -9.50 -3.79
CA SER A 325 13.11 -9.83 -5.17
C SER A 325 13.54 -11.25 -5.58
N GLY A 326 14.44 -11.87 -4.82
CA GLY A 326 14.97 -13.22 -5.10
C GLY A 326 14.05 -14.37 -4.69
N ASP A 327 13.00 -14.10 -3.92
CA ASP A 327 12.04 -15.13 -3.51
C ASP A 327 10.93 -15.31 -4.57
N ALA A 328 11.32 -15.96 -5.66
CA ALA A 328 10.42 -16.24 -6.79
C ALA A 328 9.19 -17.07 -6.37
N ARG A 329 9.29 -17.90 -5.32
CA ARG A 329 8.17 -18.69 -4.83
C ARG A 329 7.12 -17.84 -4.14
N SER A 330 7.53 -17.02 -3.17
CA SER A 330 6.61 -16.08 -2.49
C SER A 330 5.95 -15.14 -3.49
N LEU A 331 6.67 -14.68 -4.50
CA LEU A 331 6.12 -13.86 -5.57
C LEU A 331 5.04 -14.58 -6.38
N ARG A 332 5.24 -15.85 -6.76
CA ARG A 332 4.20 -16.65 -7.46
C ARG A 332 2.96 -16.88 -6.59
N ILE A 333 3.14 -17.24 -5.31
CA ILE A 333 2.01 -17.39 -4.38
C ILE A 333 1.24 -16.07 -4.23
N PHE A 334 1.96 -14.97 -4.13
CA PHE A 334 1.33 -13.65 -3.99
C PHE A 334 0.64 -13.19 -5.29
N GLU A 335 1.17 -13.56 -6.46
CA GLU A 335 0.51 -13.34 -7.76
C GLU A 335 -0.85 -14.06 -7.81
N GLU A 336 -0.92 -15.31 -7.34
CA GLU A 336 -2.20 -16.02 -7.20
C GLU A 336 -3.13 -15.33 -6.20
N ALA A 337 -2.60 -14.76 -5.10
CA ALA A 337 -3.40 -14.02 -4.14
C ALA A 337 -4.00 -12.74 -4.75
N ILE A 338 -3.24 -11.95 -5.51
CA ILE A 338 -3.76 -10.76 -6.22
C ILE A 338 -4.82 -11.15 -7.24
N ARG A 339 -4.58 -12.20 -8.02
CA ARG A 339 -5.50 -12.67 -9.07
C ARG A 339 -6.83 -13.13 -8.48
N ASN A 340 -6.81 -13.85 -7.36
CA ASN A 340 -7.98 -14.51 -6.79
C ASN A 340 -8.65 -13.73 -5.66
N LEU A 341 -7.93 -12.80 -5.02
CA LEU A 341 -8.41 -11.96 -3.91
C LEU A 341 -8.21 -10.45 -4.23
N PRO A 342 -8.71 -9.97 -5.38
CA PRO A 342 -8.55 -8.57 -5.76
C PRO A 342 -9.36 -7.64 -4.84
N PRO A 343 -9.06 -6.34 -4.82
CA PRO A 343 -9.96 -5.36 -4.25
C PRO A 343 -11.28 -5.39 -5.02
N ARG A 344 -12.40 -5.27 -4.31
CA ARG A 344 -13.75 -5.38 -4.86
C ARG A 344 -14.46 -4.04 -4.81
N ILE A 345 -15.42 -3.87 -5.72
CA ILE A 345 -16.34 -2.75 -5.69
C ILE A 345 -17.61 -3.22 -5.00
N SER A 346 -17.93 -2.56 -3.90
CA SER A 346 -19.17 -2.76 -3.15
C SER A 346 -20.13 -1.61 -3.42
N GLN A 347 -21.42 -1.84 -3.24
CA GLN A 347 -22.46 -0.84 -3.42
C GLN A 347 -23.20 -0.58 -2.10
N LYS A 348 -23.63 0.66 -1.88
CA LYS A 348 -24.45 1.07 -0.76
C LYS A 348 -25.65 1.84 -1.27
N ASN A 349 -26.84 1.46 -0.83
CA ASN A 349 -28.06 2.22 -1.11
C ASN A 349 -28.14 3.44 -0.21
N ARG A 350 -27.99 4.62 -0.75
CA ARG A 350 -28.13 5.87 -0.03
C ARG A 350 -29.60 6.29 -0.03
N MET A 351 -30.30 6.10 1.09
CA MET A 351 -31.60 6.76 1.26
C MET A 351 -31.34 8.26 1.43
N LYS A 352 -31.88 9.10 0.54
CA LYS A 352 -31.84 10.57 0.73
C LYS A 352 -32.55 10.91 2.04
N ASN A 353 -31.79 11.15 3.11
CA ASN A 353 -32.33 11.74 4.32
C ASN A 353 -32.85 13.13 3.97
N GLN A 354 -34.15 13.29 3.89
CA GLN A 354 -34.73 14.62 3.86
C GLN A 354 -34.28 15.35 5.12
N SER A 355 -33.45 16.37 4.96
CA SER A 355 -33.12 17.31 6.01
C SER A 355 -34.43 17.82 6.61
N SER A 356 -34.78 17.34 7.80
CA SER A 356 -35.85 17.92 8.60
C SER A 356 -35.35 19.30 9.06
N VAL A 357 -35.69 20.33 8.31
CA VAL A 357 -35.60 21.70 8.81
C VAL A 357 -36.47 21.78 10.06
N LYS A 358 -35.84 21.76 11.23
CA LYS A 358 -36.51 22.05 12.51
C LYS A 358 -36.88 23.53 12.56
N GLY A 359 -37.92 23.89 11.85
CA GLY A 359 -38.62 25.15 12.07
C GLY A 359 -39.44 25.04 13.36
N LYS A 360 -38.99 25.67 14.44
CA LYS A 360 -39.82 25.91 15.61
C LYS A 360 -40.93 26.89 15.22
N SER A 361 -42.11 26.41 14.88
CA SER A 361 -43.32 27.21 14.93
C SER A 361 -44.40 26.47 15.71
N LYS A 362 -44.72 26.98 16.89
CA LYS A 362 -45.93 26.63 17.65
C LYS A 362 -47.13 27.18 16.89
N ALA A 363 -47.86 26.36 16.18
CA ALA A 363 -49.27 26.64 15.82
C ALA A 363 -50.04 25.33 15.72
N LYS A 364 -51.19 25.33 16.34
CA LYS A 364 -52.13 24.19 16.48
C LYS A 364 -52.75 23.77 15.15
N GLY A 365 -52.81 22.46 14.90
CA GLY A 365 -53.91 21.82 14.22
C GLY A 365 -53.97 21.96 12.70
N VAL A 366 -53.08 21.27 11.96
CA VAL A 366 -53.39 20.81 10.59
C VAL A 366 -52.64 19.47 10.37
N VAL A 367 -53.39 18.40 10.12
CA VAL A 367 -52.86 17.12 9.70
C VAL A 367 -52.31 17.27 8.27
N LYS A 368 -50.99 17.40 8.14
CA LYS A 368 -50.33 17.35 6.81
C LYS A 368 -50.14 15.89 6.38
N LYS A 369 -50.84 15.50 5.32
CA LYS A 369 -50.58 14.28 4.56
C LYS A 369 -49.09 14.23 4.20
N LYS A 370 -48.39 13.16 4.65
CA LYS A 370 -47.04 12.81 4.19
C LYS A 370 -47.13 12.51 2.70
N VAL A 371 -46.61 13.38 1.86
CA VAL A 371 -46.31 13.06 0.46
C VAL A 371 -45.08 12.17 0.48
N VAL A 372 -45.27 10.89 0.26
CA VAL A 372 -44.17 9.93 0.01
C VAL A 372 -43.74 10.16 -1.44
N THR A 373 -42.73 10.98 -1.64
CA THR A 373 -42.03 11.02 -2.92
C THR A 373 -41.16 9.77 -3.01
N ASN A 374 -41.48 8.89 -3.95
CA ASN A 374 -40.63 7.77 -4.34
C ASN A 374 -39.35 8.30 -5.01
N ALA A 375 -38.37 8.70 -4.19
CA ALA A 375 -37.03 8.91 -4.68
C ALA A 375 -36.38 7.53 -4.85
N SER A 376 -35.99 7.21 -6.08
CA SER A 376 -35.18 6.02 -6.34
C SER A 376 -33.94 6.05 -5.46
N PRO A 377 -33.54 4.94 -4.83
CA PRO A 377 -32.32 4.88 -4.04
C PRO A 377 -31.13 5.18 -4.94
N GLU A 378 -30.30 6.14 -4.54
CA GLU A 378 -29.05 6.46 -5.19
C GLU A 378 -28.02 5.39 -4.79
N ILE A 379 -27.47 4.67 -5.77
CA ILE A 379 -26.47 3.63 -5.53
C ILE A 379 -25.10 4.30 -5.50
N GLU A 380 -24.39 4.19 -4.37
CA GLU A 380 -23.03 4.66 -4.19
C GLU A 380 -22.07 3.45 -4.26
N TYR A 381 -21.03 3.54 -5.11
CA TYR A 381 -20.00 2.51 -5.23
C TYR A 381 -18.75 2.90 -4.45
N PHE A 382 -18.08 1.92 -3.81
CA PHE A 382 -16.84 2.13 -3.07
C PHE A 382 -15.94 0.89 -3.10
N TRP A 383 -14.63 1.11 -2.91
CA TRP A 383 -13.67 0.02 -2.83
C TRP A 383 -13.72 -0.70 -1.49
N THR A 384 -13.61 -2.03 -1.55
CA THR A 384 -13.47 -2.91 -0.37
C THR A 384 -12.26 -3.80 -0.56
N ASP A 385 -11.33 -3.74 0.39
CA ASP A 385 -10.12 -4.55 0.35
C ASP A 385 -10.39 -6.00 0.77
N SER A 386 -9.56 -6.92 0.26
CA SER A 386 -9.49 -8.28 0.77
C SER A 386 -9.02 -8.28 2.23
N ILE A 387 -9.58 -9.15 3.06
CA ILE A 387 -9.10 -9.39 4.42
C ILE A 387 -8.09 -10.54 4.50
N VAL A 388 -8.04 -11.39 3.49
CA VAL A 388 -7.10 -12.52 3.40
C VAL A 388 -5.77 -12.09 2.80
N ARG A 389 -5.78 -11.27 1.74
CA ARG A 389 -4.57 -10.87 1.01
C ARG A 389 -3.49 -10.22 1.91
N PRO A 390 -3.80 -9.30 2.85
CA PRO A 390 -2.77 -8.78 3.76
C PRO A 390 -2.16 -9.85 4.66
N MET A 391 -2.94 -10.83 5.13
CA MET A 391 -2.41 -11.95 5.90
C MET A 391 -1.45 -12.80 5.06
N VAL A 392 -1.82 -13.10 3.81
CA VAL A 392 -0.95 -13.84 2.88
C VAL A 392 0.36 -13.08 2.66
N ALA A 393 0.28 -11.78 2.35
CA ALA A 393 1.46 -10.94 2.13
C ALA A 393 2.37 -10.88 3.37
N ASP A 394 1.81 -10.69 4.55
CA ASP A 394 2.58 -10.65 5.80
C ASP A 394 3.24 -12.00 6.08
N ASN A 395 2.54 -13.11 5.88
CA ASN A 395 3.11 -14.43 6.08
C ASN A 395 4.30 -14.69 5.14
N LEU A 396 4.15 -14.37 3.86
CA LEU A 396 5.23 -14.53 2.88
C LEU A 396 6.42 -13.61 3.20
N ALA A 397 6.18 -12.37 3.60
CA ALA A 397 7.23 -11.43 4.00
C ALA A 397 8.06 -11.92 5.20
N TYR A 398 7.43 -12.68 6.10
CA TYR A 398 8.09 -13.28 7.26
C TYR A 398 8.52 -14.74 7.06
N GLY A 399 8.52 -15.25 5.84
CA GLY A 399 8.93 -16.63 5.53
C GLY A 399 8.02 -17.68 6.14
N ARG A 400 6.73 -17.38 6.33
CA ARG A 400 5.73 -18.30 6.86
C ARG A 400 4.90 -18.92 5.73
N PRO A 401 4.28 -20.09 5.94
CA PRO A 401 3.27 -20.61 5.01
C PRO A 401 2.16 -19.58 4.79
N TRP A 402 1.74 -19.36 3.56
CA TRP A 402 0.79 -18.31 3.16
C TRP A 402 -0.53 -18.32 3.94
N TYR A 403 -0.99 -19.48 4.40
CA TYR A 403 -2.22 -19.71 5.16
C TYR A 403 -2.03 -19.59 6.69
N ALA A 404 -0.81 -19.42 7.18
CA ALA A 404 -0.55 -19.31 8.63
C ALA A 404 -1.39 -18.17 9.24
N ASN A 405 -1.78 -18.34 10.51
CA ASN A 405 -2.64 -17.39 11.22
C ASN A 405 -4.07 -17.24 10.65
N PHE A 406 -4.55 -18.16 9.80
CA PHE A 406 -5.92 -18.13 9.30
C PHE A 406 -6.97 -18.18 10.45
N HIS A 407 -6.61 -18.80 11.57
CA HIS A 407 -7.38 -18.77 12.81
C HIS A 407 -7.77 -17.34 13.24
N ASP A 408 -6.89 -16.38 13.05
CA ASP A 408 -7.14 -14.98 13.41
C ASP A 408 -8.26 -14.33 12.58
N LEU A 409 -8.38 -14.70 11.32
CA LEU A 409 -9.48 -14.26 10.47
C LEU A 409 -10.82 -14.85 10.89
N MET A 410 -10.80 -16.06 11.44
CA MET A 410 -12.01 -16.77 11.89
C MET A 410 -12.50 -16.34 13.27
N THR A 411 -11.60 -15.83 14.13
CA THR A 411 -11.89 -15.57 15.54
C THR A 411 -11.89 -14.10 15.93
N LYS A 412 -11.00 -13.29 15.32
CA LYS A 412 -10.86 -11.88 15.70
C LYS A 412 -11.95 -11.01 15.07
N LYS A 413 -12.24 -9.91 15.77
CA LYS A 413 -13.10 -8.86 15.26
C LYS A 413 -12.28 -7.84 14.46
N ASP A 414 -12.93 -7.20 13.52
CA ASP A 414 -12.40 -6.02 12.86
C ASP A 414 -12.28 -4.89 13.90
N PRO A 415 -11.10 -4.29 14.08
CA PRO A 415 -10.87 -3.32 15.16
C PRO A 415 -11.68 -2.03 15.01
N ILE A 416 -12.22 -1.76 13.83
CA ILE A 416 -12.94 -0.53 13.52
C ILE A 416 -14.45 -0.77 13.55
N SER A 417 -14.93 -1.73 12.78
CA SER A 417 -16.37 -2.03 12.74
C SER A 417 -16.86 -2.84 13.95
N GLY A 418 -15.93 -3.43 14.74
CA GLY A 418 -16.28 -4.34 15.83
C GLY A 418 -16.88 -5.68 15.36
N ASN A 419 -17.14 -5.83 14.07
CA ASN A 419 -17.75 -7.02 13.48
C ASN A 419 -16.73 -8.17 13.35
N PRO A 420 -17.18 -9.44 13.48
CA PRO A 420 -16.31 -10.59 13.23
C PRO A 420 -15.72 -10.56 11.82
N LYS A 421 -14.40 -10.64 11.69
CA LYS A 421 -13.70 -10.64 10.38
C LYS A 421 -14.23 -11.73 9.45
N ARG A 422 -14.59 -12.91 10.01
CA ARG A 422 -15.13 -14.05 9.26
C ARG A 422 -16.31 -13.73 8.35
N LEU A 423 -17.13 -12.72 8.68
CA LEU A 423 -18.28 -12.34 7.84
C LEU A 423 -17.85 -11.82 6.47
N LYS A 424 -16.66 -11.22 6.38
CA LYS A 424 -16.09 -10.75 5.11
C LYS A 424 -15.52 -11.90 4.26
N LEU A 425 -15.16 -13.05 4.87
CA LEU A 425 -14.66 -14.24 4.17
C LEU A 425 -15.68 -14.82 3.18
N PHE A 426 -16.97 -14.63 3.45
CA PHE A 426 -18.03 -15.05 2.54
C PHE A 426 -17.78 -14.57 1.10
N PHE A 427 -17.37 -13.32 0.95
CA PHE A 427 -17.11 -12.71 -0.35
C PHE A 427 -15.79 -13.16 -1.00
N GLU A 428 -14.92 -13.81 -0.25
CA GLU A 428 -13.59 -14.28 -0.72
C GLU A 428 -13.52 -15.80 -0.93
N LYS A 429 -14.61 -16.50 -0.66
CA LYS A 429 -14.72 -17.96 -0.66
C LYS A 429 -14.28 -18.59 -1.98
N GLU A 430 -14.81 -18.10 -3.11
CA GLU A 430 -14.45 -18.59 -4.45
C GLU A 430 -13.00 -18.28 -4.81
N GLY A 431 -12.51 -17.10 -4.40
CA GLY A 431 -11.11 -16.72 -4.56
C GLY A 431 -10.17 -17.63 -3.77
N LEU A 432 -10.51 -17.92 -2.51
CA LEU A 432 -9.77 -18.85 -1.66
C LEU A 432 -9.72 -20.25 -2.27
N LYS A 433 -10.83 -20.75 -2.80
CA LYS A 433 -10.86 -22.05 -3.47
C LYS A 433 -9.91 -22.09 -4.66
N ARG A 434 -9.99 -21.11 -5.56
CA ARG A 434 -9.07 -21.04 -6.70
C ARG A 434 -7.61 -20.94 -6.27
N MET A 435 -7.34 -20.19 -5.20
CA MET A 435 -6.00 -20.08 -4.64
C MET A 435 -5.49 -21.45 -4.14
N ILE A 436 -6.32 -22.22 -3.41
CA ILE A 436 -6.00 -23.58 -2.97
C ILE A 436 -5.67 -24.52 -4.13
N ASP A 437 -6.38 -24.38 -5.24
CA ASP A 437 -6.19 -25.22 -6.41
C ASP A 437 -4.89 -24.89 -7.18
N ASN A 438 -4.47 -23.61 -7.18
CA ASN A 438 -3.42 -23.09 -8.06
C ASN A 438 -2.07 -22.85 -7.39
N VAL A 439 -2.01 -22.64 -6.06
CA VAL A 439 -0.74 -22.36 -5.38
C VAL A 439 0.18 -23.58 -5.33
N ASP A 440 1.48 -23.32 -5.37
CA ASP A 440 2.52 -24.31 -5.08
C ASP A 440 2.58 -24.57 -3.57
N TRP A 441 2.17 -25.78 -3.15
CA TRP A 441 2.22 -26.19 -1.75
C TRP A 441 3.62 -26.68 -1.36
N ASP A 442 4.04 -26.40 -0.11
CA ASP A 442 5.33 -26.83 0.42
C ASP A 442 5.39 -28.34 0.66
N ASP A 443 4.29 -28.87 1.16
CA ASP A 443 4.15 -30.26 1.57
C ASP A 443 2.84 -30.83 1.00
N THR A 444 2.90 -32.03 0.46
CA THR A 444 1.70 -32.73 -0.05
C THR A 444 0.63 -32.92 1.02
N GLY A 445 1.03 -33.02 2.30
CA GLY A 445 0.13 -33.11 3.44
C GLY A 445 -0.71 -31.84 3.67
N GLU A 446 -0.20 -30.66 3.33
CA GLU A 446 -0.93 -29.40 3.46
C GLU A 446 -2.18 -29.40 2.58
N LYS A 447 -2.00 -29.59 1.28
CA LYS A 447 -3.12 -29.68 0.33
C LYS A 447 -4.04 -30.84 0.66
N ALA A 448 -3.47 -31.98 1.05
CA ALA A 448 -4.24 -33.17 1.41
C ALA A 448 -5.18 -32.94 2.61
N ILE A 449 -4.74 -32.19 3.64
CA ILE A 449 -5.60 -31.82 4.78
C ILE A 449 -6.80 -31.02 4.30
N VAL A 450 -6.58 -29.97 3.48
CA VAL A 450 -7.65 -29.13 2.95
C VAL A 450 -8.66 -29.96 2.15
N LEU A 451 -8.17 -30.81 1.24
CA LEU A 451 -9.02 -31.66 0.41
C LEU A 451 -9.74 -32.73 1.22
N ALA A 452 -9.10 -33.32 2.25
CA ALA A 452 -9.74 -34.30 3.14
C ALA A 452 -10.87 -33.65 3.96
N VAL A 453 -10.64 -32.43 4.45
CA VAL A 453 -11.69 -31.66 5.16
C VAL A 453 -12.84 -31.29 4.21
N HIS A 454 -12.56 -30.81 2.99
CA HIS A 454 -13.58 -30.54 1.96
C HIS A 454 -14.42 -31.80 1.67
N GLN A 455 -13.78 -32.96 1.51
CA GLN A 455 -14.47 -34.20 1.23
C GLN A 455 -15.35 -34.65 2.42
N ALA A 456 -14.82 -34.50 3.65
CA ALA A 456 -15.60 -34.81 4.85
C ALA A 456 -16.84 -33.91 5.00
N ILE A 457 -16.69 -32.60 4.77
CA ILE A 457 -17.81 -31.66 4.76
C ILE A 457 -18.83 -32.06 3.71
N LYS A 458 -18.40 -32.33 2.47
CA LYS A 458 -19.28 -32.74 1.36
C LYS A 458 -20.09 -33.98 1.71
N GLN A 459 -19.44 -35.00 2.30
CA GLN A 459 -20.10 -36.26 2.67
C GLN A 459 -21.10 -36.04 3.79
N ARG A 460 -20.72 -35.32 4.84
CA ARG A 460 -21.62 -35.08 5.98
C ARG A 460 -22.83 -34.22 5.60
N LEU A 461 -22.64 -33.18 4.81
CA LEU A 461 -23.74 -32.38 4.31
C LEU A 461 -24.65 -33.18 3.35
N GLY A 462 -24.08 -34.08 2.54
CA GLY A 462 -24.84 -35.02 1.72
C GLY A 462 -25.71 -35.96 2.54
N GLN A 463 -25.19 -36.49 3.66
CA GLN A 463 -25.98 -37.32 4.60
C GLN A 463 -27.15 -36.51 5.17
N ILE A 464 -26.91 -35.26 5.67
CA ILE A 464 -27.96 -34.40 6.21
C ILE A 464 -29.02 -34.09 5.15
N ALA A 465 -28.59 -33.87 3.87
CA ALA A 465 -29.53 -33.65 2.78
C ALA A 465 -30.42 -34.87 2.52
N SER A 466 -29.87 -36.08 2.55
CA SER A 466 -30.64 -37.29 2.35
C SER A 466 -31.59 -37.59 3.50
N GLU A 467 -31.16 -37.37 4.76
CA GLU A 467 -32.00 -37.54 5.97
C GLU A 467 -33.17 -36.55 6.02
N ASN A 468 -33.07 -35.38 5.41
CA ASN A 468 -34.07 -34.31 5.46
C ASN A 468 -34.70 -34.02 4.10
N LYS A 469 -34.77 -35.00 3.22
CA LYS A 469 -35.34 -34.89 1.88
C LYS A 469 -36.78 -34.35 1.95
N GLY A 470 -37.08 -33.27 1.27
CA GLY A 470 -38.37 -32.61 1.27
C GLY A 470 -38.59 -31.55 2.38
N LYS A 471 -37.69 -31.43 3.39
CA LYS A 471 -37.79 -30.45 4.47
C LYS A 471 -36.70 -29.39 4.37
N GLN A 472 -36.72 -28.55 3.32
CA GLN A 472 -35.64 -27.61 2.99
C GLN A 472 -35.19 -26.70 4.16
N GLY A 473 -36.12 -26.15 4.95
CA GLY A 473 -35.79 -25.28 6.09
C GLY A 473 -35.03 -26.03 7.21
N VAL A 474 -35.48 -27.26 7.55
CA VAL A 474 -34.80 -28.10 8.55
C VAL A 474 -33.43 -28.53 8.07
N MET A 475 -33.30 -28.93 6.79
CA MET A 475 -32.07 -29.32 6.17
C MET A 475 -31.03 -28.18 6.24
N LYS A 476 -31.42 -26.98 5.84
CA LYS A 476 -30.56 -25.80 5.83
C LYS A 476 -30.06 -25.46 7.25
N ASN A 477 -30.94 -25.43 8.23
CA ASN A 477 -30.59 -25.15 9.63
C ASN A 477 -29.62 -26.20 10.20
N ARG A 478 -29.85 -27.49 9.91
CA ARG A 478 -28.95 -28.57 10.32
C ARG A 478 -27.56 -28.48 9.67
N MET A 479 -27.50 -28.20 8.37
CA MET A 479 -26.23 -28.01 7.66
C MET A 479 -25.44 -26.85 8.29
N GLN A 480 -26.11 -25.73 8.52
CA GLN A 480 -25.48 -24.56 9.14
C GLN A 480 -25.01 -24.87 10.56
N GLY A 481 -25.81 -25.56 11.34
CA GLY A 481 -25.45 -25.97 12.72
C GLY A 481 -24.21 -26.87 12.77
N GLU A 482 -24.09 -27.85 11.84
CA GLU A 482 -22.90 -28.71 11.78
C GLU A 482 -21.67 -27.89 11.35
N PHE A 483 -21.81 -27.01 10.36
CA PHE A 483 -20.72 -26.13 9.91
C PHE A 483 -20.22 -25.22 11.05
N ASP A 484 -21.12 -24.59 11.78
CA ASP A 484 -20.78 -23.76 12.95
C ASP A 484 -20.13 -24.58 14.07
N LYS A 485 -20.57 -25.82 14.28
CA LYS A 485 -19.96 -26.73 15.24
C LYS A 485 -18.48 -27.00 14.92
N TRP A 486 -18.16 -27.35 13.67
CA TRP A 486 -16.76 -27.59 13.28
C TRP A 486 -15.93 -26.32 13.38
N ARG A 487 -16.47 -25.20 12.92
CA ARG A 487 -15.79 -23.91 13.04
C ARG A 487 -15.45 -23.58 14.50
N LEU A 488 -16.41 -23.74 15.42
CA LEU A 488 -16.19 -23.49 16.84
C LEU A 488 -15.20 -24.48 17.45
N ALA A 489 -15.27 -25.77 17.09
CA ALA A 489 -14.38 -26.79 17.60
C ALA A 489 -12.91 -26.53 17.16
N PHE A 490 -12.67 -26.22 15.87
CA PHE A 490 -11.34 -25.92 15.38
C PHE A 490 -10.83 -24.57 15.94
N SER A 491 -11.65 -23.53 15.94
CA SER A 491 -11.27 -22.22 16.46
C SER A 491 -11.02 -22.24 17.98
N GLY A 492 -11.73 -23.08 18.72
CA GLY A 492 -11.62 -23.18 20.18
C GLY A 492 -10.49 -24.08 20.67
N ALA A 493 -9.87 -24.89 19.79
CA ALA A 493 -8.81 -25.79 20.16
C ALA A 493 -7.55 -25.03 20.61
N LYS A 494 -7.11 -25.30 21.85
CA LYS A 494 -5.94 -24.67 22.49
C LYS A 494 -4.75 -25.63 22.62
N THR A 495 -4.98 -26.91 22.42
CA THR A 495 -3.96 -27.96 22.51
C THR A 495 -3.99 -28.87 21.28
N PRO A 496 -2.88 -29.57 20.97
CA PRO A 496 -2.83 -30.56 19.88
C PRO A 496 -3.93 -31.63 20.03
N ASP A 497 -4.17 -32.11 21.23
CA ASP A 497 -5.16 -33.17 21.49
C ASP A 497 -6.59 -32.70 21.26
N GLN A 498 -6.93 -31.48 21.67
CA GLN A 498 -8.25 -30.90 21.40
C GLN A 498 -8.48 -30.73 19.89
N PHE A 499 -7.49 -30.23 19.15
CA PHE A 499 -7.61 -30.11 17.71
C PHE A 499 -7.72 -31.48 17.04
N ARG A 500 -6.87 -32.45 17.43
CA ARG A 500 -6.90 -33.81 16.91
C ARG A 500 -8.25 -34.47 17.16
N GLY A 501 -8.79 -34.37 18.38
CA GLY A 501 -10.13 -34.88 18.70
C GLY A 501 -11.22 -34.26 17.82
N SER A 502 -11.14 -32.94 17.56
CA SER A 502 -12.12 -32.24 16.73
C SER A 502 -12.09 -32.63 15.27
N ILE A 503 -10.90 -32.79 14.67
CA ILE A 503 -10.77 -33.19 13.26
C ILE A 503 -11.11 -34.67 13.06
N CYS A 504 -10.77 -35.53 14.03
CA CYS A 504 -11.16 -36.95 14.01
C CYS A 504 -12.67 -37.11 14.15
N ASP A 505 -13.37 -36.28 14.96
CA ASP A 505 -14.84 -36.26 15.03
C ASP A 505 -15.48 -35.92 13.69
N LEU A 506 -14.92 -34.90 12.97
CA LEU A 506 -15.37 -34.57 11.62
C LEU A 506 -15.23 -35.76 10.66
N PHE A 507 -14.03 -36.37 10.60
CA PHE A 507 -13.76 -37.51 9.71
C PHE A 507 -14.62 -38.72 10.05
N GLY A 508 -14.77 -39.04 11.34
CA GLY A 508 -15.60 -40.15 11.81
C GLY A 508 -17.08 -40.00 11.46
N ARG A 509 -17.63 -38.80 11.57
CA ARG A 509 -19.02 -38.49 11.18
C ARG A 509 -19.25 -38.48 9.69
N ALA A 510 -18.24 -38.11 8.92
CA ALA A 510 -18.31 -38.10 7.45
C ALA A 510 -18.34 -39.50 6.83
N GLY A 511 -17.77 -40.49 7.53
CA GLY A 511 -17.62 -41.85 7.04
C GLY A 511 -16.38 -42.04 6.17
N ILE A 512 -16.44 -42.94 5.20
CA ILE A 512 -15.28 -43.28 4.35
C ILE A 512 -14.86 -42.07 3.51
N ASN A 513 -13.69 -41.55 3.80
CA ASN A 513 -13.11 -40.40 3.07
C ASN A 513 -11.97 -40.93 2.15
N PRO A 514 -12.17 -40.95 0.82
CA PRO A 514 -11.18 -41.47 -0.11
C PRO A 514 -9.88 -40.66 -0.10
N VAL A 515 -9.96 -39.32 0.04
CA VAL A 515 -8.77 -38.46 0.11
C VAL A 515 -7.96 -38.76 1.36
N LEU A 516 -8.64 -38.93 2.50
CA LEU A 516 -7.96 -39.29 3.75
C LEU A 516 -7.28 -40.67 3.63
N LYS A 517 -7.93 -41.64 2.99
CA LYS A 517 -7.37 -42.98 2.75
C LYS A 517 -6.12 -42.93 1.88
N GLU A 518 -6.16 -42.18 0.80
CA GLU A 518 -5.07 -42.04 -0.17
C GLU A 518 -3.87 -41.32 0.42
N HIS A 519 -4.10 -40.23 1.15
CA HIS A 519 -3.06 -39.32 1.65
C HIS A 519 -2.77 -39.46 3.15
N TRP A 520 -3.21 -40.54 3.81
CA TRP A 520 -3.04 -40.69 5.25
C TRP A 520 -1.59 -40.53 5.73
N VAL A 521 -0.66 -41.10 5.00
CA VAL A 521 0.77 -41.03 5.33
C VAL A 521 1.30 -39.61 5.33
N SER A 522 0.82 -38.74 4.42
CA SER A 522 1.19 -37.34 4.35
C SER A 522 0.45 -36.46 5.40
N ILE A 523 -0.79 -36.83 5.77
CA ILE A 523 -1.64 -36.09 6.72
C ILE A 523 -1.23 -36.37 8.17
N LEU A 524 -0.92 -37.62 8.51
CA LEU A 524 -0.67 -38.03 9.88
C LEU A 524 0.43 -37.24 10.61
N PRO A 525 1.57 -36.89 9.98
CA PRO A 525 2.61 -36.08 10.62
C PRO A 525 2.11 -34.71 11.05
N TRP A 526 1.14 -34.13 10.35
CA TRP A 526 0.53 -32.83 10.69
C TRP A 526 -0.40 -32.91 11.89
N LEU A 527 -1.15 -34.01 12.03
CA LEU A 527 -2.09 -34.21 13.13
C LEU A 527 -1.40 -34.68 14.41
N SER A 528 -0.28 -35.42 14.28
CA SER A 528 0.45 -35.97 15.42
C SER A 528 1.51 -35.03 15.99
N SER A 529 2.03 -34.10 15.19
CA SER A 529 3.11 -33.20 15.61
C SER A 529 2.63 -32.16 16.64
N PRO A 530 3.34 -32.00 17.75
CA PRO A 530 3.07 -30.94 18.73
C PRO A 530 3.40 -29.52 18.20
N THR A 531 4.19 -29.41 17.12
CA THR A 531 4.62 -28.13 16.52
C THR A 531 3.81 -27.75 15.30
N LYS A 532 3.30 -28.72 14.51
CA LYS A 532 2.57 -28.46 13.26
C LYS A 532 1.04 -28.33 13.45
N TRP A 533 0.49 -28.68 14.60
CA TRP A 533 -0.97 -28.71 14.82
C TRP A 533 -1.66 -27.36 14.60
N GLN A 534 -0.99 -26.26 14.89
CA GLN A 534 -1.55 -24.92 14.67
C GLN A 534 -1.72 -24.63 13.17
N LEU A 535 -0.74 -25.01 12.37
CA LEU A 535 -0.83 -24.91 10.91
C LEU A 535 -1.90 -25.86 10.35
N ALA A 536 -1.99 -27.09 10.88
CA ALA A 536 -3.05 -28.03 10.50
C ALA A 536 -4.45 -27.50 10.86
N ARG A 537 -4.59 -26.80 12.00
CA ARG A 537 -5.80 -26.09 12.39
C ARG A 537 -6.11 -24.96 11.40
N ASP A 538 -5.12 -24.16 11.03
CA ASP A 538 -5.28 -23.06 10.07
C ASP A 538 -5.70 -23.58 8.69
N LEU A 539 -5.14 -24.70 8.22
CA LEU A 539 -5.55 -25.41 7.00
C LEU A 539 -7.00 -25.91 7.08
N SER A 540 -7.41 -26.45 8.24
CA SER A 540 -8.79 -26.91 8.44
C SER A 540 -9.79 -25.77 8.45
N LEU A 541 -9.43 -24.62 9.02
CA LEU A 541 -10.24 -23.40 9.00
C LEU A 541 -10.29 -22.76 7.62
N LEU A 542 -9.18 -22.79 6.88
CA LEU A 542 -9.11 -22.38 5.48
C LEU A 542 -10.04 -23.27 4.63
N ALA A 543 -10.04 -24.58 4.85
CA ALA A 543 -10.95 -25.50 4.18
C ALA A 543 -12.42 -25.18 4.45
N LEU A 544 -12.78 -24.86 5.70
CA LEU A 544 -14.13 -24.39 6.02
C LEU A 544 -14.49 -23.10 5.28
N ALA A 545 -13.58 -22.12 5.25
CA ALA A 545 -13.85 -20.82 4.63
C ALA A 545 -13.93 -20.90 3.09
N SER A 546 -13.23 -21.83 2.47
CA SER A 546 -13.18 -22.02 1.01
C SER A 546 -14.16 -23.05 0.45
N TYR A 547 -14.95 -23.71 1.30
CA TYR A 547 -15.89 -24.74 0.86
C TYR A 547 -17.05 -24.15 0.05
N THR A 548 -17.18 -24.48 -1.22
CA THR A 548 -18.15 -23.95 -2.17
C THR A 548 -19.31 -24.90 -2.49
N GLY A 549 -19.47 -25.99 -1.72
CA GLY A 549 -20.53 -27.00 -1.98
C GLY A 549 -21.94 -26.44 -1.82
N THR A 550 -22.86 -26.95 -2.65
CA THR A 550 -24.29 -26.60 -2.62
C THR A 550 -24.93 -26.98 -1.28
N GLY A 551 -25.60 -26.06 -0.62
CA GLY A 551 -26.38 -26.32 0.61
C GLY A 551 -26.10 -25.40 1.80
N VAL A 552 -24.97 -24.72 1.83
CA VAL A 552 -24.67 -23.69 2.83
C VAL A 552 -24.80 -22.33 2.16
N LYS A 553 -26.03 -21.79 2.08
CA LYS A 553 -26.16 -20.34 1.90
C LYS A 553 -25.91 -19.74 3.29
N GLU A 554 -24.68 -19.28 3.53
CA GLU A 554 -24.45 -18.33 4.63
C GLU A 554 -25.42 -17.16 4.40
N ILE A 555 -25.97 -16.65 5.48
CA ILE A 555 -26.80 -15.45 5.47
C ILE A 555 -25.94 -14.39 4.79
N GLU A 556 -26.33 -13.92 3.60
CA GLU A 556 -25.76 -12.72 3.04
C GLU A 556 -25.79 -11.68 4.14
N PRO A 557 -24.65 -11.10 4.53
CA PRO A 557 -24.66 -10.00 5.48
C PRO A 557 -25.61 -8.95 4.87
N THR A 558 -26.71 -8.71 5.54
CA THR A 558 -27.63 -7.62 5.15
C THR A 558 -26.79 -6.34 5.06
N ASP A 559 -27.11 -5.48 4.11
CA ASP A 559 -26.40 -4.22 3.82
C ASP A 559 -26.18 -3.30 5.06
N GLU A 560 -26.81 -3.61 6.20
CA GLU A 560 -26.60 -2.95 7.47
C GLU A 560 -25.17 -3.08 8.05
N LEU A 561 -24.38 -4.11 7.64
CA LEU A 561 -22.99 -4.26 8.09
C LEU A 561 -22.00 -3.33 7.36
N SER A 562 -22.41 -2.71 6.26
CA SER A 562 -21.62 -1.72 5.54
C SER A 562 -21.79 -0.29 6.05
N SER A 563 -22.82 -0.03 6.89
CA SER A 563 -23.22 1.33 7.28
C SER A 563 -22.54 1.87 8.56
N THR A 564 -21.71 1.08 9.23
CA THR A 564 -21.07 1.48 10.51
C THR A 564 -19.60 1.89 10.36
N ALA A 565 -19.17 2.30 9.15
CA ALA A 565 -17.84 2.85 8.88
C ALA A 565 -17.95 4.32 8.48
N GLU A 566 -18.35 5.21 9.43
CA GLU A 566 -18.05 6.63 9.44
C GLU A 566 -16.88 6.92 10.38
#